data_f5efc3e21d9f76b3e6e1bd8be21d8d15
#
_entry.id   f5efc3e21d9f76b3e6e1bd8be21d8d15
#
_cell.length_a   1.000
_cell.length_b   1.000
_cell.length_c   1.000
_cell.angle_alpha   90.00
_cell.angle_beta   90.00
_cell.angle_gamma   90.00
#
_symmetry.space_group_name_H-M   'P 1'
#
loop_
_entity.id
_entity.type
_entity.pdbx_description
1 polymer ?
#
loop_
_entity_poly.entity_id
_entity_poly.type
_entity_poly.pdbx_seq_one_letter_code
_entity_poly.pdbx_strand_id
1 'polypeptide(L)'
;MHDVAALAHVSIKTVSNVVNDFPHVRPATRERVEAAIKELGYQLNASASNLRRGRTGVVGLVLPELSVPYFAELADAVMAAADARGVSVLIEVTGAQRERELQALRSPRRSLTDGLLFSPAAMSQE
;
A
#
# COMPACT_ATOMS: atom_id res chain seq x y z
N MET A 1 -8.03 13.59 13.20
CA MET A 1 -6.85 14.42 13.54
C MET A 1 -7.08 15.46 14.63
N HIS A 2 -8.28 16.06 14.69
CA HIS A 2 -8.60 17.04 15.74
C HIS A 2 -8.46 16.46 17.15
N ASP A 3 -8.98 15.25 17.39
CA ASP A 3 -8.94 14.60 18.70
C ASP A 3 -7.52 14.22 19.11
N VAL A 4 -6.69 13.78 18.15
CA VAL A 4 -5.27 13.51 18.39
C VAL A 4 -4.51 14.80 18.76
N ALA A 5 -4.77 15.88 18.06
CA ALA A 5 -4.17 17.17 18.33
C ALA A 5 -4.53 17.70 19.72
N ALA A 6 -5.80 17.57 20.11
CA ALA A 6 -6.29 17.95 21.42
C ALA A 6 -5.64 17.11 22.54
N LEU A 7 -5.61 15.79 22.40
CA LEU A 7 -5.03 14.88 23.39
C LEU A 7 -3.52 15.06 23.55
N ALA A 8 -2.82 15.30 22.45
CA ALA A 8 -1.37 15.53 22.45
C ALA A 8 -0.96 16.97 22.79
N HIS A 9 -1.93 17.88 22.95
CA HIS A 9 -1.70 19.32 23.17
C HIS A 9 -0.80 19.96 22.10
N VAL A 10 -1.08 19.68 20.84
CA VAL A 10 -0.38 20.22 19.68
C VAL A 10 -1.36 20.68 18.60
N SER A 11 -0.85 21.39 17.58
CA SER A 11 -1.65 21.77 16.42
C SER A 11 -1.92 20.58 15.49
N ILE A 12 -2.98 20.67 14.71
CA ILE A 12 -3.29 19.67 13.65
C ILE A 12 -2.11 19.56 12.67
N LYS A 13 -1.45 20.67 12.37
CA LYS A 13 -0.25 20.68 11.53
C LYS A 13 0.88 19.84 12.12
N THR A 14 1.08 19.92 13.44
CA THR A 14 2.07 19.12 14.15
C THR A 14 1.74 17.64 14.09
N VAL A 15 0.46 17.25 14.27
CA VAL A 15 0.01 15.86 14.09
C VAL A 15 0.31 15.40 12.66
N SER A 16 -0.04 16.21 11.66
CA SER A 16 0.23 15.88 10.25
C SER A 16 1.72 15.70 9.98
N ASN A 17 2.58 16.52 10.57
CA ASN A 17 4.03 16.40 10.43
C ASN A 17 4.57 15.10 11.04
N VAL A 18 4.07 14.69 12.20
CA VAL A 18 4.44 13.41 12.84
C VAL A 18 4.00 12.24 11.98
N VAL A 19 2.75 12.26 11.51
CA VAL A 19 2.17 11.20 10.66
C VAL A 19 2.94 11.04 9.33
N ASN A 20 3.43 12.14 8.77
CA ASN A 20 4.20 12.14 7.52
C ASN A 20 5.71 11.99 7.73
N ASP A 21 6.12 11.64 8.94
CA ASP A 21 7.52 11.42 9.31
C ASP A 21 8.45 12.61 8.98
N PHE A 22 7.94 13.82 9.24
CA PHE A 22 8.70 15.03 8.98
C PHE A 22 9.92 15.14 9.92
N PRO A 23 11.14 15.33 9.39
CA PRO A 23 12.39 15.18 10.18
C PRO A 23 12.60 16.24 11.28
N HIS A 24 11.90 17.37 11.20
CA HIS A 24 12.08 18.50 12.12
C HIS A 24 11.12 18.49 13.32
N VAL A 25 10.43 17.39 13.59
CA VAL A 25 9.60 17.24 14.79
C VAL A 25 10.47 16.81 15.97
N ARG A 26 10.37 17.51 17.10
CA ARG A 26 11.09 17.15 18.33
C ARG A 26 10.68 15.75 18.80
N PRO A 27 11.63 14.91 19.29
CA PRO A 27 11.31 13.55 19.75
C PRO A 27 10.20 13.50 20.80
N ALA A 28 10.22 14.39 21.80
CA ALA A 28 9.19 14.46 22.83
C ALA A 28 7.78 14.77 22.26
N THR A 29 7.70 15.61 21.24
CA THR A 29 6.44 15.93 20.56
C THR A 29 5.96 14.73 19.74
N ARG A 30 6.85 14.04 19.06
CA ARG A 30 6.55 12.81 18.32
C ARG A 30 5.97 11.74 19.23
N GLU A 31 6.61 11.46 20.36
CA GLU A 31 6.13 10.47 21.33
C GLU A 31 4.73 10.80 21.86
N ARG A 32 4.45 12.05 22.17
CA ARG A 32 3.11 12.47 22.64
C ARG A 32 2.03 12.26 21.57
N VAL A 33 2.33 12.58 20.32
CA VAL A 33 1.40 12.40 19.20
C VAL A 33 1.17 10.91 18.93
N GLU A 34 2.22 10.10 18.91
CA GLU A 34 2.14 8.65 18.70
C GLU A 34 1.34 7.98 19.83
N ALA A 35 1.55 8.37 21.08
CA ALA A 35 0.79 7.90 22.22
C ALA A 35 -0.71 8.26 22.11
N ALA A 36 -1.03 9.49 21.68
CA ALA A 36 -2.39 9.94 21.46
C ALA A 36 -3.08 9.17 20.31
N ILE A 37 -2.37 8.90 19.23
CA ILE A 37 -2.86 8.08 18.11
C ILE A 37 -3.21 6.67 18.60
N LYS A 38 -2.33 6.08 19.37
CA LYS A 38 -2.52 4.73 19.92
C LYS A 38 -3.70 4.67 20.91
N GLU A 39 -3.79 5.65 21.81
CA GLU A 39 -4.86 5.73 22.82
C GLU A 39 -6.24 5.88 22.19
N LEU A 40 -6.37 6.74 21.17
CA LEU A 40 -7.63 6.98 20.46
C LEU A 40 -7.97 5.90 19.43
N GLY A 41 -7.07 4.94 19.17
CA GLY A 41 -7.25 3.95 18.10
C GLY A 41 -7.40 4.60 16.72
N TYR A 42 -6.80 5.77 16.52
CA TYR A 42 -6.92 6.53 15.28
C TYR A 42 -6.21 5.81 14.15
N GLN A 43 -6.98 5.40 13.14
CA GLN A 43 -6.43 4.83 11.92
C GLN A 43 -6.01 5.95 10.98
N LEU A 44 -4.71 6.01 10.70
CA LEU A 44 -4.18 6.92 9.71
C LEU A 44 -4.75 6.59 8.33
N ASN A 45 -5.33 7.58 7.69
CA ASN A 45 -5.78 7.42 6.32
C ASN A 45 -4.55 7.39 5.40
N ALA A 46 -4.00 6.18 5.20
CA ALA A 46 -2.86 5.94 4.33
C ALA A 46 -3.12 6.42 2.90
N SER A 47 -4.36 6.33 2.43
CA SER A 47 -4.76 6.80 1.10
C SER A 47 -4.57 8.31 0.94
N ALA A 48 -4.93 9.12 1.95
CA ALA A 48 -4.75 10.56 1.89
C ALA A 48 -3.26 10.96 1.92
N SER A 49 -2.44 10.27 2.71
CA SER A 49 -0.99 10.48 2.76
C SER A 49 -0.33 10.07 1.44
N ASN A 50 -0.72 8.94 0.88
CA ASN A 50 -0.21 8.44 -0.38
C ASN A 50 -0.58 9.34 -1.57
N LEU A 51 -1.81 9.86 -1.60
CA LEU A 51 -2.26 10.83 -2.61
C LEU A 51 -1.40 12.10 -2.61
N ARG A 52 -1.02 12.61 -1.44
CA ARG A 52 -0.12 13.78 -1.34
C ARG A 52 1.28 13.48 -1.86
N ARG A 53 1.74 12.23 -1.79
CA ARG A 53 3.03 11.77 -2.31
C ARG A 53 2.97 11.36 -3.78
N GLY A 54 1.81 11.45 -4.44
CA GLY A 54 1.58 10.97 -5.80
C GLY A 54 1.65 9.44 -5.92
N ARG A 55 1.36 8.72 -4.83
CA ARG A 55 1.37 7.25 -4.78
C ARG A 55 0.03 6.73 -4.30
N THR A 56 -0.34 5.52 -4.73
CA THR A 56 -1.55 4.84 -4.26
C THR A 56 -1.29 3.98 -3.02
N GLY A 57 -0.06 3.53 -2.82
CA GLY A 57 0.29 2.56 -1.78
C GLY A 57 -0.15 1.14 -2.10
N VAL A 58 -0.45 0.87 -3.35
CA VAL A 58 -0.89 -0.44 -3.84
C VAL A 58 0.02 -0.90 -4.96
N VAL A 59 0.41 -2.17 -4.93
CA VAL A 59 1.14 -2.85 -6.02
C VAL A 59 0.24 -3.95 -6.58
N GLY A 60 0.16 -4.05 -7.89
CA GLY A 60 -0.54 -5.13 -8.56
C GLY A 60 0.33 -6.38 -8.67
N LEU A 61 -0.26 -7.55 -8.48
CA LEU A 61 0.35 -8.85 -8.73
C LEU A 61 -0.55 -9.63 -9.68
N VAL A 62 -0.09 -9.85 -10.90
CA VAL A 62 -0.83 -10.57 -11.93
C VAL A 62 -0.22 -11.95 -12.12
N LEU A 63 -1.03 -12.97 -11.88
CA LEU A 63 -0.65 -14.39 -11.90
C LEU A 63 -1.56 -15.18 -12.84
N PRO A 64 -1.06 -16.29 -13.43
CA PRO A 64 -1.94 -17.16 -14.23
C PRO A 64 -3.03 -17.84 -13.40
N GLU A 65 -2.66 -18.37 -12.24
CA GLU A 65 -3.57 -19.09 -11.33
C GLU A 65 -3.00 -19.18 -9.93
N LEU A 66 -3.86 -19.41 -8.93
CA LEU A 66 -3.46 -19.59 -7.53
C LEU A 66 -3.50 -21.07 -7.07
N SER A 67 -4.04 -21.96 -7.88
CA SER A 67 -4.16 -23.39 -7.58
C SER A 67 -2.82 -24.14 -7.66
N VAL A 68 -1.86 -23.61 -8.40
CA VAL A 68 -0.50 -24.15 -8.50
C VAL A 68 0.32 -23.66 -7.29
N PRO A 69 0.93 -24.59 -6.51
CA PRO A 69 1.67 -24.21 -5.30
C PRO A 69 2.74 -23.14 -5.51
N TYR A 70 3.43 -23.15 -6.63
CA TYR A 70 4.43 -22.14 -6.98
C TYR A 70 3.87 -20.71 -6.92
N PHE A 71 2.69 -20.49 -7.51
CA PHE A 71 2.10 -19.15 -7.53
C PHE A 71 1.52 -18.74 -6.19
N ALA A 72 1.03 -19.69 -5.41
CA ALA A 72 0.58 -19.44 -4.04
C ALA A 72 1.76 -19.02 -3.14
N GLU A 73 2.89 -19.71 -3.23
CA GLU A 73 4.10 -19.37 -2.49
C GLU A 73 4.68 -18.01 -2.94
N LEU A 74 4.65 -17.74 -4.25
CA LEU A 74 5.07 -16.44 -4.78
C LEU A 74 4.18 -15.31 -4.25
N ALA A 75 2.86 -15.50 -4.24
CA ALA A 75 1.93 -14.52 -3.71
C ALA A 75 2.18 -14.26 -2.22
N ASP A 76 2.37 -15.30 -1.42
CA ASP A 76 2.68 -15.18 0.01
C ASP A 76 3.98 -14.39 0.24
N ALA A 77 5.02 -14.67 -0.52
CA ALA A 77 6.29 -13.95 -0.43
C ALA A 77 6.17 -12.47 -0.81
N VAL A 78 5.42 -12.17 -1.87
CA VAL A 78 5.15 -10.79 -2.30
C VAL A 78 4.33 -10.04 -1.24
N MET A 79 3.31 -10.68 -0.69
CA MET A 79 2.48 -10.07 0.35
C MET A 79 3.28 -9.77 1.61
N ALA A 80 4.11 -10.71 2.07
CA ALA A 80 4.99 -10.49 3.22
C ALA A 80 5.98 -9.33 3.00
N ALA A 81 6.58 -9.24 1.81
CA ALA A 81 7.49 -8.16 1.46
C ALA A 81 6.78 -6.80 1.36
N ALA A 82 5.54 -6.78 0.88
CA ALA A 82 4.70 -5.59 0.80
C ALA A 82 4.28 -5.10 2.20
N ASP A 83 3.84 -6.01 3.06
CA ASP A 83 3.46 -5.70 4.45
C ASP A 83 4.62 -5.07 5.22
N ALA A 84 5.83 -5.60 5.06
CA ALA A 84 7.03 -5.03 5.68
C ALA A 84 7.31 -3.59 5.24
N ARG A 85 6.75 -3.15 4.12
CA ARG A 85 6.89 -1.80 3.55
C ARG A 85 5.63 -0.94 3.65
N GLY A 86 4.58 -1.44 4.29
CA GLY A 86 3.30 -0.75 4.39
C GLY A 86 2.59 -0.59 3.04
N VAL A 87 2.78 -1.51 2.12
CA VAL A 87 2.18 -1.54 0.78
C VAL A 87 1.13 -2.62 0.70
N SER A 88 -0.01 -2.32 0.10
CA SER A 88 -1.06 -3.30 -0.18
C SER A 88 -0.82 -3.99 -1.53
N VAL A 89 -1.27 -5.23 -1.66
CA VAL A 89 -1.17 -6.01 -2.88
C VAL A 89 -2.55 -6.28 -3.45
N LEU A 90 -2.75 -5.95 -4.73
CA LEU A 90 -3.94 -6.29 -5.49
C LEU A 90 -3.59 -7.47 -6.42
N ILE A 91 -4.19 -8.64 -6.15
CA ILE A 91 -3.94 -9.85 -6.94
C ILE A 91 -4.99 -9.95 -8.05
N GLU A 92 -4.53 -10.18 -9.27
CA GLU A 92 -5.38 -10.47 -10.43
C GLU A 92 -4.95 -11.80 -11.05
N VAL A 93 -5.92 -12.66 -11.33
CA VAL A 93 -5.71 -14.00 -11.92
C VAL A 93 -6.18 -14.00 -13.36
N THR A 94 -5.30 -14.35 -14.29
CA THR A 94 -5.58 -14.31 -15.72
C THR A 94 -6.10 -15.63 -16.32
N GLY A 95 -5.94 -16.74 -15.59
CA GLY A 95 -6.29 -18.06 -16.07
C GLY A 95 -5.40 -18.54 -17.23
N ALA A 96 -4.18 -18.00 -17.35
CA ALA A 96 -3.26 -18.26 -18.47
C ALA A 96 -3.87 -17.93 -19.85
N GLN A 97 -4.79 -16.98 -19.90
CA GLN A 97 -5.44 -16.53 -21.13
C GLN A 97 -4.78 -15.25 -21.64
N ARG A 98 -4.33 -15.25 -22.89
CA ARG A 98 -3.63 -14.11 -23.51
C ARG A 98 -4.46 -12.82 -23.44
N GLU A 99 -5.76 -12.88 -23.73
CA GLU A 99 -6.63 -11.72 -23.69
C GLU A 99 -6.72 -11.12 -22.30
N ARG A 100 -6.78 -11.95 -21.27
CA ARG A 100 -6.81 -11.49 -19.87
C ARG A 100 -5.47 -10.91 -19.44
N GLU A 101 -4.37 -11.49 -19.88
CA GLU A 101 -3.03 -10.94 -19.64
C GLU A 101 -2.88 -9.54 -20.27
N LEU A 102 -3.32 -9.37 -21.52
CA LEU A 102 -3.36 -8.06 -22.19
C LEU A 102 -4.29 -7.06 -21.49
N GLN A 103 -5.46 -7.52 -21.02
CA GLN A 103 -6.39 -6.69 -20.26
C GLN A 103 -5.78 -6.23 -18.94
N ALA A 104 -5.09 -7.10 -18.22
CA ALA A 104 -4.42 -6.75 -16.96
C ALA A 104 -3.39 -5.62 -17.16
N LEU A 105 -2.65 -5.65 -18.26
CA LEU A 105 -1.68 -4.61 -18.61
C LEU A 105 -2.31 -3.28 -19.04
N ARG A 106 -3.51 -3.33 -19.62
CA ARG A 106 -4.23 -2.16 -20.19
C ARG A 106 -5.36 -1.67 -19.29
N SER A 107 -5.69 -2.40 -18.24
CA SER A 107 -6.83 -2.12 -17.36
C SER A 107 -6.73 -0.73 -16.73
N PRO A 108 -7.86 -0.02 -16.59
CA PRO A 108 -7.95 1.18 -15.76
C PRO A 108 -7.55 0.92 -14.29
N ARG A 109 -7.63 -0.32 -13.81
CA ARG A 109 -7.15 -0.74 -12.48
C ARG A 109 -5.65 -0.51 -12.30
N ARG A 110 -4.89 -0.45 -13.39
CA ARG A 110 -3.48 -0.11 -13.36
C ARG A 110 -3.22 1.28 -12.76
N SER A 111 -4.14 2.22 -12.95
CA SER A 111 -4.06 3.55 -12.34
C SER A 111 -4.25 3.54 -10.82
N LEU A 112 -4.80 2.44 -10.27
CA LEU A 112 -4.95 2.23 -8.83
C LEU A 112 -3.66 1.69 -8.18
N THR A 113 -2.65 1.37 -8.95
CA THR A 113 -1.40 0.78 -8.48
C THR A 113 -0.20 1.65 -8.81
N ASP A 114 0.82 1.62 -7.95
CA ASP A 114 2.09 2.31 -8.16
C ASP A 114 3.01 1.53 -9.09
N GLY A 115 2.81 0.23 -9.20
CA GLY A 115 3.58 -0.67 -10.03
C GLY A 115 2.89 -2.02 -10.19
N LEU A 116 3.38 -2.81 -11.12
CA LEU A 116 2.82 -4.11 -11.46
C LEU A 116 3.92 -5.17 -11.47
N LEU A 117 3.70 -6.25 -10.74
CA LEU A 117 4.44 -7.50 -10.88
C LEU A 117 3.62 -8.43 -11.77
N PHE A 118 4.19 -8.85 -12.88
CA PHE A 118 3.47 -9.61 -13.89
C PHE A 118 4.18 -10.92 -14.20
N SER A 119 3.46 -12.03 -14.02
CA SER A 119 3.92 -13.36 -14.39
C SER A 119 3.14 -13.84 -15.62
N PRO A 120 3.69 -13.69 -16.84
CA PRO A 120 3.01 -14.15 -18.05
C PRO A 120 3.03 -15.66 -18.15
N ALA A 121 1.98 -16.23 -18.69
CA ALA A 121 1.91 -17.65 -19.05
C ALA A 121 1.66 -17.84 -20.56
N ALA A 122 0.79 -17.00 -21.12
CA ALA A 122 0.39 -17.09 -22.53
C ALA A 122 1.21 -16.16 -23.45
N MET A 123 1.78 -15.08 -22.91
CA MET A 123 2.55 -14.09 -23.69
C MET A 123 4.04 -14.43 -23.86
N SER A 124 4.54 -15.43 -23.15
CA SER A 124 5.96 -15.80 -23.16
C SER A 124 6.41 -16.64 -24.36
N GLN A 125 5.54 -16.89 -25.32
CA GLN A 125 5.78 -17.77 -26.47
C GLN A 125 5.97 -17.04 -27.80
N GLU A 126 6.25 -15.74 -27.79
CA GLU A 126 6.57 -14.98 -29.00
C GLU A 126 8.02 -14.51 -28.99
#